data_06cd07c916cfea6466263608f6ac6fc5
#
_entry.id   06cd07c916cfea6466263608f6ac6fc5
#
_cell.length_a   1.000
_cell.length_b   1.000
_cell.length_c   1.000
_cell.angle_alpha   90.00
_cell.angle_beta   90.00
_cell.angle_gamma   90.00
#
_symmetry.space_group_name_H-M   'P 1'
#
loop_
_entity.id
_entity.type
_entity.pdbx_description
1 polymer ?
#
loop_
_entity_poly.entity_id
_entity_poly.type
_entity_poly.pdbx_seq_one_letter_code
_entity_poly.pdbx_strand_id
1 'polypeptide(L)'
;MLTRAGPLLFAGGFAFLLFVLLAELPFGDPVMAVGRVVLDEAAATVGAANIVTSVVLAYRGIDTMGELAILFAAATAAGLVLGHPGKADQAEEAGGFILRAGADLLFPLLIVVGMYIILHGHLTPGGGFQGGVVLATAFVLPVLARPGQVPSHGALAIVEGLAGAVFIATGAAALAYDHEFLTPLLSPGRLGALVSAGTLPILYLAVGLKVGAELAGLLIRFTEADAESPR
;
A
#
# COMPACT_ATOMS: atom_id res chain seq x y z
N MET A 1 9.56 -17.63 36.36
CA MET A 1 10.86 -17.11 35.83
C MET A 1 11.16 -17.57 34.42
N LEU A 2 10.88 -18.81 34.04
CA LEU A 2 11.12 -19.35 32.67
C LEU A 2 10.32 -18.63 31.54
N THR A 3 9.13 -18.12 31.83
CA THR A 3 8.29 -17.44 30.85
C THR A 3 8.82 -16.09 30.35
N ARG A 4 9.76 -15.48 31.04
CA ARG A 4 10.40 -14.23 30.64
C ARG A 4 11.75 -14.43 29.95
N ALA A 5 12.34 -15.62 30.05
CA ALA A 5 13.64 -15.91 29.46
C ALA A 5 13.57 -16.00 27.91
N GLY A 6 12.50 -16.59 27.37
CA GLY A 6 12.32 -16.74 25.92
C GLY A 6 12.34 -15.41 25.17
N PRO A 7 11.49 -14.42 25.51
CA PRO A 7 11.51 -13.10 24.88
C PRO A 7 12.85 -12.37 25.00
N LEU A 8 13.53 -12.48 26.15
CA LEU A 8 14.84 -11.86 26.35
C LEU A 8 15.94 -12.51 25.51
N LEU A 9 15.94 -13.85 25.38
CA LEU A 9 16.87 -14.57 24.52
C LEU A 9 16.63 -14.24 23.05
N PHE A 10 15.36 -14.14 22.63
CA PHE A 10 15.01 -13.73 21.27
C PHE A 10 15.48 -12.30 20.99
N ALA A 11 15.15 -11.35 21.89
CA ALA A 11 15.56 -9.96 21.74
C ALA A 11 17.09 -9.80 21.73
N GLY A 12 17.79 -10.52 22.61
CA GLY A 12 19.26 -10.54 22.66
C GLY A 12 19.88 -11.13 21.41
N GLY A 13 19.36 -12.26 20.90
CA GLY A 13 19.81 -12.89 19.67
C GLY A 13 19.55 -12.00 18.45
N PHE A 14 18.40 -11.34 18.39
CA PHE A 14 18.09 -10.40 17.32
C PHE A 14 18.97 -9.15 17.37
N ALA A 15 19.19 -8.58 18.55
CA ALA A 15 20.11 -7.45 18.73
C ALA A 15 21.55 -7.82 18.36
N PHE A 16 22.00 -9.01 18.73
CA PHE A 16 23.31 -9.51 18.32
C PHE A 16 23.42 -9.67 16.81
N LEU A 17 22.40 -10.24 16.14
CA LEU A 17 22.37 -10.36 14.68
C LEU A 17 22.45 -9.00 14.02
N LEU A 18 21.66 -8.02 14.49
CA LEU A 18 21.71 -6.65 13.97
C LEU A 18 23.08 -6.02 14.17
N PHE A 19 23.70 -6.23 15.34
CA PHE A 19 25.03 -5.72 15.63
C PHE A 19 26.08 -6.29 14.66
N VAL A 20 26.06 -7.61 14.41
CA VAL A 20 26.98 -8.26 13.47
C VAL A 20 26.76 -7.72 12.05
N LEU A 21 25.51 -7.63 11.60
CA LEU A 21 25.19 -7.08 10.28
C LEU A 21 25.66 -5.62 10.13
N LEU A 22 25.46 -4.80 11.16
CA LEU A 22 25.90 -3.41 11.14
C LEU A 22 27.42 -3.26 11.19
N ALA A 23 28.12 -4.15 11.92
CA ALA A 23 29.57 -4.14 12.02
C ALA A 23 30.27 -4.48 10.70
N GLU A 24 29.62 -5.32 9.87
CA GLU A 24 30.12 -5.71 8.54
C GLU A 24 29.78 -4.72 7.43
N LEU A 25 28.89 -3.73 7.68
CA LEU A 25 28.56 -2.73 6.68
C LEU A 25 29.71 -1.73 6.52
N PRO A 26 30.16 -1.49 5.28
CA PRO A 26 31.15 -0.44 4.99
C PRO A 26 30.48 0.93 5.11
N PHE A 27 30.55 1.54 6.29
CA PHE A 27 30.07 2.89 6.49
C PHE A 27 31.05 3.89 5.88
N GLY A 28 30.55 4.76 5.03
CA GLY A 28 31.24 5.97 4.60
C GLY A 28 31.61 6.08 3.12
N ASP A 29 31.88 4.99 2.41
CA ASP A 29 32.13 5.04 0.96
C ASP A 29 31.75 3.74 0.26
N PRO A 30 30.45 3.37 0.23
CA PRO A 30 30.01 2.22 -0.54
C PRO A 30 30.17 2.53 -2.03
N VAL A 31 30.90 1.69 -2.74
CA VAL A 31 30.92 1.71 -4.22
C VAL A 31 29.55 1.21 -4.71
N MET A 32 28.59 2.10 -4.79
CA MET A 32 27.24 1.81 -5.28
C MET A 32 27.22 1.80 -6.81
N ALA A 33 27.83 0.78 -7.45
CA ALA A 33 27.90 0.71 -8.91
C ALA A 33 26.49 0.71 -9.54
N VAL A 34 25.59 -0.18 -9.09
CA VAL A 34 24.20 -0.27 -9.61
C VAL A 34 23.36 0.97 -9.25
N GLY A 35 23.45 1.42 -8.00
CA GLY A 35 22.70 2.62 -7.56
C GLY A 35 23.09 3.87 -8.33
N ARG A 36 24.37 4.02 -8.68
CA ARG A 36 24.85 5.16 -9.47
C ARG A 36 24.31 5.13 -10.89
N VAL A 37 24.33 3.98 -11.57
CA VAL A 37 23.75 3.82 -12.92
C VAL A 37 22.26 4.18 -12.90
N VAL A 38 21.52 3.67 -11.91
CA VAL A 38 20.08 4.00 -11.79
C VAL A 38 19.86 5.49 -11.56
N LEU A 39 20.66 6.14 -10.70
CA LEU A 39 20.56 7.58 -10.44
C LEU A 39 20.82 8.40 -11.70
N ASP A 40 21.78 8.03 -12.51
CA ASP A 40 22.19 8.78 -13.68
C ASP A 40 21.22 8.58 -14.87
N GLU A 41 20.62 7.40 -15.01
CA GLU A 41 19.87 7.04 -16.22
C GLU A 41 18.33 6.98 -16.01
N ALA A 42 17.84 6.68 -14.80
CA ALA A 42 16.42 6.37 -14.59
C ALA A 42 15.47 7.49 -14.99
N ALA A 43 15.82 8.75 -14.72
CA ALA A 43 14.98 9.88 -15.06
C ALA A 43 14.80 10.02 -16.58
N ALA A 44 15.84 9.74 -17.35
CA ALA A 44 15.80 9.84 -18.82
C ALA A 44 15.13 8.63 -19.46
N THR A 45 15.40 7.41 -18.95
CA THR A 45 14.89 6.16 -19.55
C THR A 45 13.44 5.88 -19.18
N VAL A 46 13.06 6.14 -17.93
CA VAL A 46 11.71 5.86 -17.41
C VAL A 46 10.79 7.07 -17.55
N GLY A 47 11.34 8.30 -17.55
CA GLY A 47 10.55 9.53 -17.61
C GLY A 47 9.90 9.91 -16.26
N ALA A 48 10.36 9.33 -15.15
CA ALA A 48 9.90 9.62 -13.80
C ALA A 48 10.91 10.49 -13.04
N ALA A 49 10.46 11.60 -12.47
CA ALA A 49 11.31 12.46 -11.63
C ALA A 49 11.61 11.80 -10.28
N ASN A 50 10.70 10.97 -9.79
CA ASN A 50 10.89 10.16 -8.60
C ASN A 50 11.64 8.87 -8.95
N ILE A 51 12.94 8.83 -8.65
CA ILE A 51 13.81 7.69 -8.96
C ILE A 51 13.38 6.42 -8.19
N VAL A 52 12.87 6.55 -6.96
CA VAL A 52 12.34 5.42 -6.20
C VAL A 52 11.23 4.71 -6.98
N THR A 53 10.36 5.47 -7.62
CA THR A 53 9.33 4.95 -8.53
C THR A 53 9.91 4.14 -9.66
N SER A 54 10.93 4.68 -10.33
CA SER A 54 11.61 3.96 -11.41
C SER A 54 12.15 2.62 -10.93
N VAL A 55 12.73 2.59 -9.73
CA VAL A 55 13.24 1.35 -9.14
C VAL A 55 12.10 0.36 -8.87
N VAL A 56 11.10 0.75 -8.09
CA VAL A 56 10.11 -0.20 -7.58
C VAL A 56 9.09 -0.66 -8.61
N LEU A 57 8.84 0.10 -9.68
CA LEU A 57 7.85 -0.27 -10.70
C LEU A 57 8.43 -0.56 -12.08
N ALA A 58 9.50 0.15 -12.51
CA ALA A 58 10.06 -0.09 -13.83
C ALA A 58 11.18 -1.13 -13.80
N TYR A 59 12.13 -1.03 -12.85
CA TYR A 59 13.26 -1.99 -12.79
C TYR A 59 12.93 -3.24 -11.96
N ARG A 60 12.10 -3.12 -10.91
CA ARG A 60 11.79 -4.20 -9.97
C ARG A 60 10.27 -4.38 -9.77
N GLY A 61 9.49 -4.18 -10.81
CA GLY A 61 8.02 -4.28 -10.74
C GLY A 61 7.49 -5.64 -10.28
N ILE A 62 8.24 -6.71 -10.48
CA ILE A 62 7.92 -8.05 -9.95
C ILE A 62 7.92 -8.07 -8.42
N ASP A 63 8.83 -7.32 -7.77
CA ASP A 63 8.84 -7.21 -6.30
C ASP A 63 7.54 -6.56 -5.81
N THR A 64 7.11 -5.49 -6.47
CA THR A 64 5.84 -4.81 -6.16
C THR A 64 4.64 -5.76 -6.36
N MET A 65 4.66 -6.58 -7.39
CA MET A 65 3.64 -7.64 -7.55
C MET A 65 3.65 -8.62 -6.38
N GLY A 66 4.84 -9.02 -5.92
CA GLY A 66 5.04 -9.85 -4.73
C GLY A 66 4.50 -9.20 -3.45
N GLU A 67 4.76 -7.90 -3.25
CA GLU A 67 4.23 -7.11 -2.13
C GLU A 67 2.70 -7.09 -2.13
N LEU A 68 2.08 -6.86 -3.28
CA LEU A 68 0.61 -6.90 -3.43
C LEU A 68 0.04 -8.30 -3.17
N ALA A 69 0.75 -9.35 -3.58
CA ALA A 69 0.34 -10.74 -3.34
C ALA A 69 0.43 -11.10 -1.84
N ILE A 70 1.50 -10.65 -1.16
CA ILE A 70 1.68 -10.86 0.29
C ILE A 70 0.60 -10.11 1.07
N LEU A 71 0.30 -8.86 0.70
CA LEU A 71 -0.76 -8.09 1.33
C LEU A 71 -2.11 -8.80 1.18
N PHE A 72 -2.45 -9.25 -0.02
CA PHE A 72 -3.67 -10.01 -0.31
C PHE A 72 -3.74 -11.29 0.53
N ALA A 73 -2.66 -12.06 0.61
CA ALA A 73 -2.63 -13.29 1.40
C ALA A 73 -2.83 -12.99 2.90
N ALA A 74 -2.18 -11.93 3.41
CA ALA A 74 -2.32 -11.52 4.80
C ALA A 74 -3.74 -11.04 5.14
N ALA A 75 -4.34 -10.20 4.30
CA ALA A 75 -5.71 -9.72 4.48
C ALA A 75 -6.74 -10.86 4.38
N THR A 76 -6.54 -11.79 3.44
CA THR A 76 -7.38 -12.98 3.30
C THR A 76 -7.27 -13.88 4.53
N ALA A 77 -6.06 -14.17 5.00
CA ALA A 77 -5.83 -14.99 6.19
C ALA A 77 -6.46 -14.36 7.44
N ALA A 78 -6.28 -13.05 7.64
CA ALA A 78 -6.91 -12.32 8.73
C ALA A 78 -8.45 -12.36 8.62
N GLY A 79 -8.99 -12.17 7.42
CA GLY A 79 -10.44 -12.27 7.18
C GLY A 79 -11.01 -13.65 7.49
N LEU A 80 -10.26 -14.72 7.21
CA LEU A 80 -10.67 -16.10 7.55
C LEU A 80 -10.64 -16.34 9.06
N VAL A 81 -9.66 -15.77 9.78
CA VAL A 81 -9.56 -15.89 11.25
C VAL A 81 -10.64 -15.09 11.95
N LEU A 82 -10.93 -13.88 11.48
CA LEU A 82 -11.98 -13.01 12.04
C LEU A 82 -13.40 -13.53 11.77
N GLY A 83 -13.56 -14.36 10.72
CA GLY A 83 -14.85 -14.90 10.33
C GLY A 83 -15.72 -13.89 9.58
N HIS A 84 -17.00 -14.22 9.45
CA HIS A 84 -17.99 -13.30 8.90
C HIS A 84 -18.58 -12.49 10.05
N PRO A 85 -18.60 -11.17 9.94
CA PRO A 85 -19.28 -10.37 10.95
C PRO A 85 -20.75 -10.79 11.02
N GLY A 86 -21.18 -11.19 12.22
CA GLY A 86 -22.58 -11.41 12.51
C GLY A 86 -23.33 -10.09 12.30
N LYS A 87 -24.65 -10.15 12.17
CA LYS A 87 -25.45 -8.92 12.26
C LYS A 87 -25.34 -8.44 13.70
N ALA A 88 -24.52 -7.44 13.94
CA ALA A 88 -24.48 -6.76 15.23
C ALA A 88 -25.89 -6.20 15.51
N ASP A 89 -26.64 -6.90 16.36
CA ASP A 89 -27.98 -6.47 16.80
C ASP A 89 -27.89 -5.38 17.87
N GLN A 90 -26.69 -4.97 18.22
CA GLN A 90 -26.46 -3.91 19.19
C GLN A 90 -26.05 -2.64 18.44
N ALA A 91 -26.92 -1.64 18.54
CA ALA A 91 -26.60 -0.28 18.14
C ALA A 91 -25.41 0.18 19.03
N GLU A 92 -24.17 -0.02 18.53
CA GLU A 92 -23.02 0.64 19.14
C GLU A 92 -23.30 2.15 19.20
N GLU A 93 -23.06 2.74 20.37
CA GLU A 93 -23.24 4.18 20.52
C GLU A 93 -22.34 4.91 19.52
N ALA A 94 -22.94 5.70 18.67
CA ALA A 94 -22.19 6.54 17.74
C ALA A 94 -21.19 7.41 18.52
N GLY A 95 -20.01 7.57 17.96
CA GLY A 95 -18.96 8.40 18.54
C GLY A 95 -19.46 9.80 18.89
N GLY A 96 -18.85 10.43 19.89
CA GLY A 96 -19.21 11.77 20.33
C GLY A 96 -19.15 12.79 19.19
N PHE A 97 -19.75 13.97 19.40
CA PHE A 97 -19.83 15.03 18.39
C PHE A 97 -18.46 15.37 17.76
N ILE A 98 -17.40 15.44 18.58
CA ILE A 98 -16.05 15.80 18.12
C ILE A 98 -15.53 14.75 17.11
N LEU A 99 -15.70 13.46 17.41
CA LEU A 99 -15.25 12.38 16.53
C LEU A 99 -16.01 12.40 15.20
N ARG A 100 -17.31 12.59 15.23
CA ARG A 100 -18.15 12.67 14.02
C ARG A 100 -17.80 13.87 13.15
N ALA A 101 -17.70 15.06 13.76
CA ALA A 101 -17.33 16.27 13.03
C ALA A 101 -15.90 16.19 12.46
N GLY A 102 -14.98 15.60 13.22
CA GLY A 102 -13.62 15.34 12.75
C GLY A 102 -13.59 14.38 11.57
N ALA A 103 -14.34 13.27 11.62
CA ALA A 103 -14.44 12.32 10.52
C ALA A 103 -15.03 12.94 9.25
N ASP A 104 -16.10 13.73 9.38
CA ASP A 104 -16.75 14.42 8.26
C ASP A 104 -15.83 15.44 7.58
N LEU A 105 -14.98 16.12 8.35
CA LEU A 105 -14.00 17.07 7.83
C LEU A 105 -12.80 16.36 7.19
N LEU A 106 -12.27 15.32 7.85
CA LEU A 106 -11.06 14.64 7.42
C LEU A 106 -11.30 13.70 6.23
N PHE A 107 -12.47 13.09 6.12
CA PHE A 107 -12.78 12.17 5.02
C PHE A 107 -12.50 12.76 3.63
N PRO A 108 -13.12 13.87 3.20
CA PRO A 108 -12.85 14.44 1.89
C PRO A 108 -11.42 14.94 1.75
N LEU A 109 -10.81 15.46 2.81
CA LEU A 109 -9.44 15.91 2.80
C LEU A 109 -8.48 14.74 2.55
N LEU A 110 -8.64 13.61 3.25
CA LEU A 110 -7.81 12.43 3.07
C LEU A 110 -8.01 11.78 1.70
N ILE A 111 -9.22 11.78 1.14
CA ILE A 111 -9.45 11.33 -0.23
C ILE A 111 -8.63 12.16 -1.22
N VAL A 112 -8.68 13.49 -1.12
CA VAL A 112 -7.93 14.39 -2.00
C VAL A 112 -6.43 14.17 -1.83
N VAL A 113 -5.93 14.11 -0.59
CA VAL A 113 -4.50 13.89 -0.30
C VAL A 113 -4.04 12.52 -0.78
N GLY A 114 -4.81 11.46 -0.51
CA GLY A 114 -4.49 10.10 -0.95
C GLY A 114 -4.42 9.99 -2.48
N MET A 115 -5.41 10.54 -3.17
CA MET A 115 -5.40 10.58 -4.64
C MET A 115 -4.26 11.43 -5.19
N TYR A 116 -3.96 12.57 -4.56
CA TYR A 116 -2.80 13.40 -4.94
C TYR A 116 -1.50 12.59 -4.85
N ILE A 117 -1.25 11.90 -3.73
CA ILE A 117 -0.06 11.09 -3.51
C ILE A 117 0.06 9.97 -4.57
N ILE A 118 -1.06 9.32 -4.91
CA ILE A 118 -1.09 8.28 -5.95
C ILE A 118 -0.75 8.87 -7.32
N LEU A 119 -1.47 9.89 -7.73
CA LEU A 119 -1.35 10.45 -9.08
C LEU A 119 0.00 11.13 -9.33
N HIS A 120 0.65 11.64 -8.27
CA HIS A 120 1.97 12.29 -8.36
C HIS A 120 3.12 11.36 -7.99
N GLY A 121 2.90 10.06 -7.79
CA GLY A 121 3.93 9.13 -7.33
C GLY A 121 5.17 9.05 -8.22
N HIS A 122 5.05 9.29 -9.53
CA HIS A 122 6.18 9.36 -10.46
C HIS A 122 6.89 10.72 -10.49
N LEU A 123 6.32 11.74 -9.86
CA LEU A 123 6.86 13.11 -9.84
C LEU A 123 7.46 13.49 -8.49
N THR A 124 6.81 13.09 -7.40
CA THR A 124 7.15 13.49 -6.03
C THR A 124 7.30 12.26 -5.13
N PRO A 125 7.95 12.37 -3.97
CA PRO A 125 7.94 11.31 -2.98
C PRO A 125 6.50 10.89 -2.63
N GLY A 126 6.21 9.60 -2.71
CA GLY A 126 4.87 9.04 -2.55
C GLY A 126 4.69 7.80 -3.42
N GLY A 127 3.47 7.51 -3.79
CA GLY A 127 3.12 6.41 -4.69
C GLY A 127 1.85 5.67 -4.27
N GLY A 128 1.59 4.54 -4.92
CA GLY A 128 0.38 3.76 -4.71
C GLY A 128 0.21 3.28 -3.27
N PHE A 129 1.24 2.69 -2.66
CA PHE A 129 1.16 2.19 -1.29
C PHE A 129 0.84 3.30 -0.29
N GLN A 130 1.61 4.37 -0.29
CA GLN A 130 1.43 5.49 0.64
C GLN A 130 0.05 6.14 0.47
N GLY A 131 -0.32 6.45 -0.77
CA GLY A 131 -1.63 7.00 -1.07
C GLY A 131 -2.77 6.03 -0.76
N GLY A 132 -2.57 4.71 -1.00
CA GLY A 132 -3.52 3.67 -0.64
C GLY A 132 -3.80 3.59 0.86
N VAL A 133 -2.75 3.67 1.69
CA VAL A 133 -2.90 3.73 3.17
C VAL A 133 -3.71 4.96 3.59
N VAL A 134 -3.46 6.12 2.98
CA VAL A 134 -4.23 7.34 3.26
C VAL A 134 -5.70 7.18 2.86
N LEU A 135 -5.97 6.56 1.69
CA LEU A 135 -7.34 6.23 1.26
C LEU A 135 -8.01 5.25 2.23
N ALA A 136 -7.31 4.19 2.66
CA ALA A 136 -7.84 3.26 3.65
C ALA A 136 -8.24 3.99 4.94
N THR A 137 -7.39 4.87 5.45
CA THR A 137 -7.67 5.68 6.62
C THR A 137 -8.91 6.57 6.42
N ALA A 138 -9.06 7.16 5.23
CA ALA A 138 -10.24 7.96 4.90
C ALA A 138 -11.53 7.15 5.06
N PHE A 139 -11.57 5.90 4.60
CA PHE A 139 -12.75 5.05 4.71
C PHE A 139 -12.99 4.49 6.11
N VAL A 140 -11.95 4.26 6.89
CA VAL A 140 -12.05 3.73 8.26
C VAL A 140 -12.54 4.78 9.26
N LEU A 141 -12.11 6.04 9.14
CA LEU A 141 -12.49 7.10 10.07
C LEU A 141 -14.01 7.29 10.23
N PRO A 142 -14.84 7.36 9.16
CA PRO A 142 -16.29 7.42 9.28
C PRO A 142 -16.90 6.19 9.97
N VAL A 143 -16.34 5.00 9.76
CA VAL A 143 -16.78 3.76 10.40
C VAL A 143 -16.56 3.82 11.92
N LEU A 144 -15.39 4.28 12.35
CA LEU A 144 -15.09 4.49 13.78
C LEU A 144 -16.00 5.55 14.42
N ALA A 145 -16.39 6.58 13.64
CA ALA A 145 -17.27 7.65 14.14
C ALA A 145 -18.76 7.23 14.17
N ARG A 146 -19.14 6.31 13.30
CA ARG A 146 -20.54 5.83 13.12
C ARG A 146 -20.51 4.31 12.82
N PRO A 147 -20.41 3.47 13.86
CA PRO A 147 -20.38 2.03 13.73
C PRO A 147 -21.56 1.54 12.92
N GLY A 148 -22.04 1.24 12.13
CA GLY A 148 -23.23 0.90 11.34
C GLY A 148 -23.26 1.55 9.95
N GLN A 149 -22.37 2.48 9.66
CA GLN A 149 -22.18 3.05 8.34
C GLN A 149 -20.94 2.45 7.65
N VAL A 150 -20.99 1.15 7.43
CA VAL A 150 -19.87 0.40 6.85
C VAL A 150 -19.97 0.40 5.32
N PRO A 151 -18.90 0.72 4.60
CA PRO A 151 -18.85 0.51 3.16
C PRO A 151 -19.13 -0.97 2.81
N SER A 152 -19.78 -1.19 1.69
CA SER A 152 -20.07 -2.56 1.24
C SER A 152 -18.76 -3.36 1.04
N HIS A 153 -18.60 -4.46 1.76
CA HIS A 153 -17.47 -5.39 1.59
C HIS A 153 -17.35 -5.88 0.14
N GLY A 154 -18.49 -6.07 -0.53
CA GLY A 154 -18.51 -6.45 -1.94
C GLY A 154 -17.93 -5.35 -2.85
N ALA A 155 -18.24 -4.08 -2.57
CA ALA A 155 -17.69 -2.96 -3.34
C ALA A 155 -16.16 -2.86 -3.15
N LEU A 156 -15.67 -3.00 -1.91
CA LEU A 156 -14.24 -3.01 -1.63
C LEU A 156 -13.54 -4.18 -2.35
N ALA A 157 -14.10 -5.37 -2.29
CA ALA A 157 -13.55 -6.57 -2.97
C ALA A 157 -13.52 -6.40 -4.50
N ILE A 158 -14.54 -5.76 -5.11
CA ILE A 158 -14.55 -5.47 -6.55
C ILE A 158 -13.43 -4.48 -6.90
N VAL A 159 -13.29 -3.39 -6.14
CA VAL A 159 -12.24 -2.40 -6.38
C VAL A 159 -10.86 -3.03 -6.25
N GLU A 160 -10.64 -3.81 -5.19
CA GLU A 160 -9.40 -4.54 -4.95
C GLU A 160 -9.07 -5.50 -6.10
N GLY A 161 -10.05 -6.33 -6.49
CA GLY A 161 -9.87 -7.32 -7.56
C GLY A 161 -9.61 -6.69 -8.92
N LEU A 162 -10.38 -5.66 -9.28
CA LEU A 162 -10.18 -4.93 -10.54
C LEU A 162 -8.84 -4.21 -10.57
N ALA A 163 -8.45 -3.58 -9.49
CA ALA A 163 -7.16 -2.90 -9.39
C ALA A 163 -5.99 -3.88 -9.55
N GLY A 164 -6.05 -5.04 -8.88
CA GLY A 164 -5.06 -6.12 -9.05
C GLY A 164 -5.03 -6.65 -10.48
N ALA A 165 -6.20 -6.84 -11.11
CA ALA A 165 -6.30 -7.28 -12.50
C ALA A 165 -5.69 -6.26 -13.48
N VAL A 166 -5.92 -4.96 -13.26
CA VAL A 166 -5.32 -3.88 -14.08
C VAL A 166 -3.79 -3.90 -13.94
N PHE A 167 -3.26 -4.08 -12.74
CA PHE A 167 -1.80 -4.18 -12.54
C PHE A 167 -1.20 -5.34 -13.34
N ILE A 168 -1.78 -6.54 -13.21
CA ILE A 168 -1.30 -7.74 -13.92
C ILE A 168 -1.49 -7.59 -15.42
N ALA A 169 -2.65 -7.10 -15.87
CA ALA A 169 -2.93 -6.90 -17.30
C ALA A 169 -1.96 -5.90 -17.94
N THR A 170 -1.61 -4.81 -17.23
CA THR A 170 -0.62 -3.83 -17.70
C THR A 170 0.76 -4.49 -17.85
N GLY A 171 1.17 -5.31 -16.89
CA GLY A 171 2.43 -6.05 -16.98
C GLY A 171 2.43 -7.11 -18.08
N ALA A 172 1.32 -7.85 -18.22
CA ALA A 172 1.17 -8.88 -19.25
C ALA A 172 1.09 -8.29 -20.66
N ALA A 173 0.53 -7.09 -20.80
CA ALA A 173 0.50 -6.40 -22.09
C ALA A 173 1.92 -6.16 -22.64
N ALA A 174 2.92 -5.89 -21.78
CA ALA A 174 4.29 -5.74 -22.21
C ALA A 174 4.84 -7.02 -22.86
N LEU A 175 4.51 -8.19 -22.29
CA LEU A 175 4.91 -9.48 -22.86
C LEU A 175 4.33 -9.73 -24.26
N ALA A 176 3.12 -9.23 -24.51
CA ALA A 176 2.47 -9.37 -25.83
C ALA A 176 3.16 -8.57 -26.95
N TYR A 177 4.06 -7.65 -26.58
CA TYR A 177 4.87 -6.85 -27.50
C TYR A 177 6.37 -7.24 -27.45
N ASP A 178 6.69 -8.45 -27.02
CA ASP A 178 8.05 -8.98 -26.88
C ASP A 178 8.96 -8.17 -25.93
N HIS A 179 8.36 -7.47 -24.95
CA HIS A 179 9.08 -6.79 -23.88
C HIS A 179 9.03 -7.60 -22.57
N GLU A 180 9.86 -7.23 -21.62
CA GLU A 180 9.82 -7.81 -20.27
C GLU A 180 8.53 -7.39 -19.53
N PHE A 181 8.07 -8.23 -18.59
CA PHE A 181 6.91 -7.95 -17.75
C PHE A 181 7.04 -6.60 -17.06
N LEU A 182 6.00 -5.77 -17.13
CA LEU A 182 5.93 -4.40 -16.60
C LEU A 182 6.82 -3.36 -17.30
N THR A 183 7.50 -3.69 -18.40
CA THR A 183 8.15 -2.67 -19.20
C THR A 183 7.14 -1.59 -19.63
N PRO A 184 7.45 -0.29 -19.44
CA PRO A 184 6.56 0.78 -19.85
C PRO A 184 6.28 0.74 -21.36
N LEU A 185 5.02 0.54 -21.73
CA LEU A 185 4.58 0.47 -23.15
C LEU A 185 4.28 1.84 -23.76
N LEU A 186 3.94 2.82 -22.91
CA LEU A 186 3.63 4.16 -23.37
C LEU A 186 4.91 5.01 -23.39
N SER A 187 4.92 6.04 -24.25
CA SER A 187 6.03 6.99 -24.29
C SER A 187 6.32 7.56 -22.90
N PRO A 188 7.60 7.72 -22.52
CA PRO A 188 7.99 8.33 -21.25
C PRO A 188 7.44 9.75 -21.07
N GLY A 189 7.06 10.41 -22.15
CA GLY A 189 6.52 11.76 -22.12
C GLY A 189 7.56 12.81 -21.73
N ARG A 190 7.09 13.95 -21.24
CA ARG A 190 7.96 15.05 -20.78
C ARG A 190 8.19 14.90 -19.29
N LEU A 191 9.44 14.79 -18.86
CA LEU A 191 9.82 14.73 -17.44
C LEU A 191 9.20 15.90 -16.65
N GLY A 192 8.58 15.59 -15.52
CA GLY A 192 7.88 16.57 -14.68
C GLY A 192 6.42 16.84 -15.05
N ALA A 193 5.93 16.29 -16.17
CA ALA A 193 4.50 16.39 -16.52
C ALA A 193 3.69 15.29 -15.80
N LEU A 194 2.43 15.60 -15.47
CA LEU A 194 1.51 14.66 -14.83
C LEU A 194 1.28 13.40 -15.69
N VAL A 195 1.33 13.54 -17.02
CA VAL A 195 1.27 12.44 -17.98
C VAL A 195 2.68 12.18 -18.49
N SER A 196 3.51 11.61 -17.65
CA SER A 196 4.86 11.14 -17.98
C SER A 196 5.10 9.75 -17.40
N ALA A 197 6.29 9.18 -17.58
CA ALA A 197 6.68 7.86 -17.09
C ALA A 197 5.87 6.69 -17.68
N GLY A 198 5.38 6.82 -18.89
CA GLY A 198 4.76 5.73 -19.63
C GLY A 198 3.53 5.14 -18.92
N THR A 199 3.54 3.84 -18.63
CA THR A 199 2.45 3.12 -17.94
C THR A 199 2.48 3.24 -16.42
N LEU A 200 3.52 3.85 -15.82
CA LEU A 200 3.68 3.93 -14.37
C LEU A 200 2.50 4.61 -13.64
N PRO A 201 1.91 5.71 -14.14
CA PRO A 201 0.73 6.30 -13.50
C PRO A 201 -0.46 5.34 -13.39
N ILE A 202 -0.66 4.46 -14.38
CA ILE A 202 -1.71 3.43 -14.36
C ILE A 202 -1.40 2.41 -13.27
N LEU A 203 -0.15 1.96 -13.17
CA LEU A 203 0.29 1.04 -12.13
C LEU A 203 0.14 1.64 -10.73
N TYR A 204 0.47 2.93 -10.53
CA TYR A 204 0.27 3.60 -9.26
C TYR A 204 -1.18 3.70 -8.85
N LEU A 205 -2.05 4.03 -9.79
CA LEU A 205 -3.48 4.06 -9.53
C LEU A 205 -4.00 2.67 -9.13
N ALA A 206 -3.58 1.64 -9.86
CA ALA A 206 -3.93 0.26 -9.55
C ALA A 206 -3.42 -0.15 -8.16
N VAL A 207 -2.14 0.09 -7.83
CA VAL A 207 -1.59 -0.20 -6.51
C VAL A 207 -2.34 0.56 -5.41
N GLY A 208 -2.57 1.86 -5.60
CA GLY A 208 -3.24 2.71 -4.61
C GLY A 208 -4.67 2.28 -4.31
N LEU A 209 -5.44 1.97 -5.35
CA LEU A 209 -6.81 1.49 -5.19
C LEU A 209 -6.84 0.09 -4.55
N LYS A 210 -5.94 -0.82 -4.98
CA LYS A 210 -5.84 -2.15 -4.39
C LYS A 210 -5.50 -2.07 -2.90
N VAL A 211 -4.42 -1.40 -2.54
CA VAL A 211 -3.98 -1.25 -1.15
C VAL A 211 -5.02 -0.53 -0.30
N GLY A 212 -5.62 0.54 -0.84
CA GLY A 212 -6.67 1.31 -0.15
C GLY A 212 -7.90 0.47 0.17
N ALA A 213 -8.41 -0.27 -0.81
CA ALA A 213 -9.59 -1.13 -0.63
C ALA A 213 -9.31 -2.30 0.31
N GLU A 214 -8.16 -2.95 0.17
CA GLU A 214 -7.76 -4.11 0.96
C GLU A 214 -7.53 -3.77 2.43
N LEU A 215 -6.77 -2.72 2.72
CA LEU A 215 -6.54 -2.26 4.09
C LEU A 215 -7.82 -1.69 4.72
N ALA A 216 -8.63 -0.95 3.98
CA ALA A 216 -9.93 -0.49 4.48
C ALA A 216 -10.81 -1.68 4.85
N GLY A 217 -10.94 -2.67 3.97
CA GLY A 217 -11.70 -3.88 4.21
C GLY A 217 -11.21 -4.67 5.43
N LEU A 218 -9.90 -4.81 5.58
CA LEU A 218 -9.29 -5.48 6.73
C LEU A 218 -9.56 -4.73 8.04
N LEU A 219 -9.31 -3.43 8.08
CA LEU A 219 -9.49 -2.62 9.29
C LEU A 219 -10.96 -2.54 9.71
N ILE A 220 -11.87 -2.46 8.74
CA ILE A 220 -13.32 -2.50 9.02
C ILE A 220 -13.71 -3.85 9.65
N ARG A 221 -13.21 -4.98 9.13
CA ARG A 221 -13.45 -6.30 9.74
C ARG A 221 -12.93 -6.40 11.18
N PHE A 222 -11.80 -5.78 11.50
CA PHE A 222 -11.32 -5.71 12.88
C PHE A 222 -12.28 -4.95 13.80
N THR A 223 -12.84 -3.82 13.33
CA THR A 223 -13.82 -3.07 14.14
C THR A 223 -15.11 -3.85 14.34
N GLU A 224 -15.57 -4.59 13.33
CA GLU A 224 -16.77 -5.43 13.43
C GLU A 224 -16.55 -6.63 14.39
N ALA A 225 -15.38 -7.27 14.34
CA ALA A 225 -15.06 -8.40 15.22
C ALA A 225 -14.89 -7.99 16.69
N ASP A 226 -14.36 -6.79 16.96
CA ASP A 226 -14.23 -6.27 18.33
C ASP A 226 -15.60 -5.96 18.95
N ALA A 227 -16.56 -5.51 18.16
CA ALA A 227 -17.93 -5.23 18.58
C ALA A 227 -18.70 -6.50 19.01
N GLU A 228 -18.34 -7.67 18.49
CA GLU A 228 -18.97 -8.96 18.84
C GLU A 228 -18.34 -9.66 20.06
N SER A 229 -17.19 -9.18 20.56
CA SER A 229 -16.54 -9.78 21.73
C SER A 229 -17.34 -9.45 23.01
N PRO A 230 -17.85 -10.46 23.74
CA PRO A 230 -18.56 -10.22 25.00
C PRO A 230 -17.59 -9.55 26.00
N ARG A 231 -17.99 -8.38 26.51
CA ARG A 231 -17.28 -7.68 27.61
C ARG A 231 -17.50 -8.34 28.94
#